data_faeabc300b5c7fdb9c32c21c56c7c4f5
#
_entry.id   faeabc300b5c7fdb9c32c21c56c7c4f5
#
_cell.length_a   1.000
_cell.length_b   1.000
_cell.length_c   1.000
_cell.angle_alpha   90.00
_cell.angle_beta   90.00
_cell.angle_gamma   90.00
#
_symmetry.space_group_name_H-M   'P 1'
#
loop_
_entity.id
_entity.type
_entity.pdbx_description
1 polymer ?
#
loop_
_entity_poly.entity_id
_entity_poly.type
_entity_poly.pdbx_seq_one_letter_code
_entity_poly.pdbx_strand_id
1 'polypeptide(L)'
;TKEFFVHSMDLRTNHYYTPDGLARMVRKASGTRYYNRIAYSLQPLTDSTCNILFDVTENPLTFAKIGLHYNEFSGISAILNLTNRDFFIPNSRDLVTLNIGENFRFRAEHLQYLGRISNFAFTLGTQFDQFNITTYNNYKESGLYDQSYLKFDGKLGYSTNRNLTIGIGSRFEWIKYNPNIASSLEFEGKNNFLTSYFFIRQNTLDKPSYPKRGIKIDAEADWVYTQNADVVVHQTPTSLDSVFSEDPYGRVLFNFESYSPVGRRGTILANIQAGINFNYQNNIMNEFSIGGLTPLFHNEITFAGLREGTFYSPSVAEFRLGYRYQMFTNTYLTARANILFNNFISTSSFFINPDVLSGYALTFTYNFALGPLEVSAMYCDQSRRVIGYVNIGIPF
;
A
#
# COMPACT_ATOMS: atom_id res chain seq x y z
N THR A 1 27.49 1.46 14.60
CA THR A 1 28.49 1.81 15.62
C THR A 1 28.20 1.09 16.94
N LYS A 2 29.22 0.84 17.75
CA LYS A 2 29.13 0.13 19.04
C LYS A 2 28.09 0.79 19.98
N GLU A 3 28.07 2.11 20.04
CA GLU A 3 27.14 2.86 20.89
C GLU A 3 25.67 2.66 20.47
N PHE A 4 25.39 2.70 19.18
CA PHE A 4 24.06 2.44 18.67
C PHE A 4 23.59 1.02 18.99
N PHE A 5 24.48 0.02 18.88
CA PHE A 5 24.17 -1.37 19.22
C PHE A 5 23.80 -1.51 20.70
N VAL A 6 24.67 -1.01 21.62
CA VAL A 6 24.43 -1.05 23.07
C VAL A 6 23.11 -0.37 23.40
N HIS A 7 22.85 0.77 22.77
CA HIS A 7 21.64 1.53 23.01
C HIS A 7 20.37 0.85 22.43
N SER A 8 20.46 0.29 21.23
CA SER A 8 19.32 -0.41 20.59
C SER A 8 18.86 -1.63 21.37
N MET A 9 19.77 -2.24 22.13
CA MET A 9 19.51 -3.37 23.00
C MET A 9 19.18 -2.97 24.46
N ASP A 10 19.32 -1.68 24.84
CA ASP A 10 19.20 -1.21 26.23
C ASP A 10 20.11 -2.02 27.19
N LEU A 11 21.34 -2.28 26.74
CA LEU A 11 22.32 -3.03 27.53
C LEU A 11 22.89 -2.16 28.62
N ARG A 12 22.95 -2.72 29.83
CA ARG A 12 23.58 -2.09 31.03
C ARG A 12 24.62 -3.03 31.59
N THR A 13 25.73 -2.49 32.00
CA THR A 13 26.73 -3.24 32.74
C THR A 13 26.25 -3.49 34.17
N ASN A 14 26.74 -4.56 34.80
CA ASN A 14 26.39 -4.96 36.17
C ASN A 14 24.88 -5.13 36.41
N HIS A 15 24.21 -5.75 35.44
CA HIS A 15 22.77 -6.00 35.48
C HIS A 15 22.46 -7.49 35.25
N TYR A 16 21.39 -7.99 35.86
CA TYR A 16 20.94 -9.38 35.67
C TYR A 16 20.05 -9.49 34.42
N TYR A 17 20.36 -10.43 33.59
CA TYR A 17 19.59 -10.74 32.36
C TYR A 17 19.10 -12.19 32.40
N THR A 18 17.83 -12.36 32.08
CA THR A 18 17.29 -13.68 31.80
C THR A 18 17.56 -14.06 30.32
N PRO A 19 17.66 -15.35 29.98
CA PRO A 19 17.82 -15.79 28.59
C PRO A 19 16.72 -15.23 27.67
N ASP A 20 15.48 -15.22 28.13
CA ASP A 20 14.36 -14.64 27.39
C ASP A 20 14.46 -13.11 27.25
N GLY A 21 15.02 -12.44 28.25
CA GLY A 21 15.32 -11.02 28.22
C GLY A 21 16.34 -10.69 27.13
N LEU A 22 17.47 -11.40 27.11
CA LEU A 22 18.51 -11.26 26.08
C LEU A 22 17.95 -11.59 24.68
N ALA A 23 17.17 -12.65 24.55
CA ALA A 23 16.53 -13.00 23.27
C ALA A 23 15.57 -11.90 22.79
N ARG A 24 14.83 -11.23 23.68
CA ARG A 24 13.99 -10.07 23.31
C ARG A 24 14.83 -8.87 22.87
N MET A 25 15.93 -8.58 23.55
CA MET A 25 16.85 -7.51 23.18
C MET A 25 17.49 -7.75 21.80
N VAL A 26 17.98 -8.96 21.55
CA VAL A 26 18.50 -9.36 20.24
C VAL A 26 17.44 -9.19 19.14
N ARG A 27 16.20 -9.65 19.39
CA ARG A 27 15.09 -9.43 18.45
C ARG A 27 14.79 -7.95 18.24
N LYS A 28 14.89 -7.12 19.29
CA LYS A 28 14.71 -5.66 19.17
C LYS A 28 15.80 -5.05 18.28
N ALA A 29 17.05 -5.38 18.49
CA ALA A 29 18.16 -4.89 17.66
C ALA A 29 18.08 -5.39 16.23
N SER A 30 17.76 -6.67 16.01
CA SER A 30 17.54 -7.24 14.66
C SER A 30 16.38 -6.59 13.93
N GLY A 31 15.35 -6.16 14.66
CA GLY A 31 14.21 -5.44 14.11
C GLY A 31 14.53 -4.05 13.54
N THR A 32 15.67 -3.46 13.90
CA THR A 32 16.15 -2.21 13.29
C THR A 32 16.64 -2.39 11.87
N ARG A 33 16.92 -3.64 11.47
CA ARG A 33 17.52 -4.03 10.18
C ARG A 33 18.92 -3.45 9.92
N TYR A 34 19.58 -2.91 10.94
CA TYR A 34 20.98 -2.50 10.83
C TYR A 34 21.93 -3.69 10.89
N TYR A 35 21.47 -4.83 11.41
CA TYR A 35 22.29 -6.01 11.64
C TYR A 35 21.76 -7.19 10.85
N ASN A 36 22.68 -7.85 10.12
CA ASN A 36 22.44 -9.08 9.40
C ASN A 36 22.44 -10.29 10.35
N ARG A 37 23.39 -10.27 11.28
CA ARG A 37 23.55 -11.33 12.27
C ARG A 37 23.91 -10.71 13.62
N ILE A 38 23.25 -11.19 14.67
CA ILE A 38 23.60 -10.91 16.06
C ILE A 38 23.68 -12.27 16.76
N ALA A 39 24.87 -12.69 17.13
CA ALA A 39 25.11 -13.85 17.98
C ALA A 39 25.71 -13.37 19.31
N TYR A 40 25.50 -14.11 20.36
CA TYR A 40 26.17 -13.85 21.64
C TYR A 40 26.68 -15.14 22.27
N SER A 41 27.75 -15.03 23.02
CA SER A 41 28.31 -16.09 23.86
C SER A 41 28.53 -15.57 25.27
N LEU A 42 28.42 -16.46 26.24
CA LEU A 42 28.66 -16.15 27.64
C LEU A 42 30.04 -16.65 28.01
N GLN A 43 30.87 -15.76 28.53
CA GLN A 43 32.20 -16.08 29.03
C GLN A 43 32.19 -15.91 30.57
N PRO A 44 32.28 -17.00 31.33
CA PRO A 44 32.33 -16.93 32.80
C PRO A 44 33.51 -16.08 33.27
N LEU A 45 33.30 -15.18 34.20
CA LEU A 45 34.32 -14.36 34.84
C LEU A 45 34.55 -14.82 36.29
N THR A 46 33.44 -15.14 36.97
CA THR A 46 33.42 -15.73 38.33
C THR A 46 32.27 -16.74 38.41
N ASP A 47 32.12 -17.41 39.54
CA ASP A 47 31.00 -18.35 39.79
C ASP A 47 29.61 -17.73 39.63
N SER A 48 29.48 -16.40 39.70
CA SER A 48 28.20 -15.68 39.64
C SER A 48 28.15 -14.56 38.60
N THR A 49 29.21 -14.31 37.85
CA THR A 49 29.28 -13.26 36.84
C THR A 49 29.84 -13.76 35.50
N CYS A 50 29.34 -13.22 34.38
CA CYS A 50 29.86 -13.52 33.08
C CYS A 50 29.92 -12.29 32.17
N ASN A 51 30.85 -12.28 31.27
CA ASN A 51 30.86 -11.36 30.14
C ASN A 51 29.94 -11.87 29.02
N ILE A 52 29.15 -11.00 28.45
CA ILE A 52 28.35 -11.29 27.24
C ILE A 52 29.13 -10.73 26.08
N LEU A 53 29.65 -11.63 25.23
CA LEU A 53 30.33 -11.27 24.00
C LEU A 53 29.35 -11.31 22.85
N PHE A 54 29.17 -10.18 22.16
CA PHE A 54 28.33 -10.08 20.97
C PHE A 54 29.19 -10.14 19.70
N ASP A 55 28.84 -11.08 18.82
CA ASP A 55 29.35 -11.15 17.45
C ASP A 55 28.27 -10.55 16.53
N VAL A 56 28.58 -9.42 15.92
CA VAL A 56 27.60 -8.60 15.18
C VAL A 56 28.11 -8.36 13.78
N THR A 57 27.32 -8.77 12.79
CA THR A 57 27.54 -8.45 11.38
C THR A 57 26.54 -7.38 10.97
N GLU A 58 27.01 -6.22 10.58
CA GLU A 58 26.18 -5.12 10.11
C GLU A 58 25.66 -5.36 8.69
N ASN A 59 24.47 -4.88 8.39
CA ASN A 59 23.97 -4.83 7.03
C ASN A 59 24.67 -3.71 6.27
N PRO A 60 24.85 -3.83 4.95
CA PRO A 60 25.30 -2.72 4.13
C PRO A 60 24.38 -1.49 4.34
N LEU A 61 24.99 -0.31 4.46
CA LEU A 61 24.25 0.94 4.59
C LEU A 61 23.50 1.26 3.29
N THR A 62 24.07 0.86 2.17
CA THR A 62 23.49 1.07 0.83
C THR A 62 23.28 -0.27 0.15
N PHE A 63 22.11 -0.47 -0.40
CA PHE A 63 21.83 -1.61 -1.26
C PHE A 63 20.85 -1.25 -2.39
N ALA A 64 21.09 -1.86 -3.56
CA ALA A 64 20.21 -1.73 -4.71
C ALA A 64 19.50 -3.06 -4.97
N LYS A 65 18.24 -2.98 -5.37
CA LYS A 65 17.46 -4.11 -5.85
C LYS A 65 16.95 -3.80 -7.25
N ILE A 66 17.08 -4.77 -8.14
CA ILE A 66 16.54 -4.69 -9.49
C ILE A 66 15.47 -5.76 -9.60
N GLY A 67 14.37 -5.42 -10.24
CA GLY A 67 13.25 -6.32 -10.49
C GLY A 67 12.66 -6.09 -11.88
N LEU A 68 11.87 -7.06 -12.31
CA LEU A 68 11.01 -6.94 -13.47
C LEU A 68 9.57 -7.11 -12.98
N HIS A 69 8.69 -6.34 -13.55
CA HIS A 69 7.26 -6.42 -13.28
C HIS A 69 6.49 -6.42 -14.59
N TYR A 70 5.49 -7.26 -14.66
CA TYR A 70 4.50 -7.27 -15.71
C TYR A 70 3.12 -7.41 -15.08
N ASN A 71 2.22 -6.58 -15.51
CA ASN A 71 0.82 -6.68 -15.19
C ASN A 71 0.04 -6.36 -16.46
N GLU A 72 -1.06 -7.04 -16.71
CA GLU A 72 -1.85 -6.86 -17.93
C GLU A 72 -2.34 -5.43 -18.13
N PHE A 73 -2.56 -4.70 -17.03
CA PHE A 73 -2.97 -3.29 -17.06
C PHE A 73 -1.79 -2.32 -17.21
N SER A 74 -0.72 -2.51 -16.43
CA SER A 74 0.42 -1.58 -16.38
C SER A 74 1.54 -1.90 -17.36
N GLY A 75 1.41 -3.00 -18.12
CA GLY A 75 2.43 -3.43 -19.08
C GLY A 75 3.72 -3.94 -18.43
N ILE A 76 4.80 -3.95 -19.20
CA ILE A 76 6.13 -4.39 -18.76
C ILE A 76 6.89 -3.21 -18.16
N SER A 77 7.60 -3.47 -17.05
CA SER A 77 8.48 -2.47 -16.44
C SER A 77 9.69 -3.06 -15.75
N ALA A 78 10.78 -2.30 -15.74
CA ALA A 78 11.96 -2.55 -14.92
C ALA A 78 11.91 -1.69 -13.66
N ILE A 79 12.20 -2.31 -12.52
CA ILE A 79 12.18 -1.66 -11.23
C ILE A 79 13.62 -1.54 -10.72
N LEU A 80 14.00 -0.34 -10.31
CA LEU A 80 15.21 -0.07 -9.56
C LEU A 80 14.84 0.49 -8.20
N ASN A 81 15.25 -0.18 -7.14
CA ASN A 81 15.06 0.28 -5.77
C ASN A 81 16.42 0.47 -5.11
N LEU A 82 16.71 1.70 -4.70
CA LEU A 82 17.91 2.07 -3.97
C LEU A 82 17.51 2.42 -2.54
N THR A 83 18.15 1.79 -1.57
CA THR A 83 17.97 2.10 -0.15
C THR A 83 19.32 2.48 0.46
N ASN A 84 19.37 3.66 1.05
CA ASN A 84 20.50 4.15 1.85
C ASN A 84 20.07 4.30 3.31
N ARG A 85 21.02 4.13 4.21
CA ARG A 85 20.86 4.40 5.63
C ARG A 85 21.95 5.34 6.09
N ASP A 86 21.57 6.26 6.96
CA ASP A 86 22.51 7.24 7.56
C ASP A 86 23.32 8.03 6.51
N PHE A 87 22.73 8.25 5.31
CA PHE A 87 23.43 8.92 4.22
C PHE A 87 23.50 10.44 4.42
N PHE A 88 22.36 11.08 4.63
CA PHE A 88 22.31 12.53 4.86
C PHE A 88 22.40 12.87 6.35
N ILE A 89 21.67 12.16 7.18
CA ILE A 89 21.51 12.41 8.61
C ILE A 89 21.59 11.08 9.37
N PRO A 90 22.27 10.99 10.53
CA PRO A 90 22.28 9.77 11.35
C PRO A 90 20.86 9.34 11.76
N ASN A 91 20.63 8.04 11.89
CA ASN A 91 19.33 7.42 12.19
C ASN A 91 18.26 7.69 11.11
N SER A 92 18.69 7.78 9.86
CA SER A 92 17.78 7.95 8.72
C SER A 92 17.79 6.75 7.78
N ARG A 93 16.77 6.72 6.93
CA ARG A 93 16.68 5.79 5.79
C ARG A 93 16.11 6.53 4.61
N ASP A 94 16.85 6.50 3.53
CA ASP A 94 16.45 7.03 2.23
C ASP A 94 16.08 5.88 1.30
N LEU A 95 14.98 5.99 0.62
CA LEU A 95 14.50 5.04 -0.36
C LEU A 95 14.19 5.78 -1.65
N VAL A 96 14.76 5.31 -2.75
CA VAL A 96 14.40 5.78 -4.09
C VAL A 96 13.97 4.56 -4.91
N THR A 97 12.80 4.65 -5.49
CA THR A 97 12.27 3.62 -6.40
C THR A 97 11.97 4.25 -7.73
N LEU A 98 12.46 3.63 -8.78
CA LEU A 98 12.23 4.02 -10.15
C LEU A 98 11.62 2.83 -10.88
N ASN A 99 10.50 3.05 -11.53
CA ASN A 99 9.85 2.11 -12.42
C ASN A 99 9.84 2.69 -13.82
N ILE A 100 10.45 1.98 -14.77
CA ILE A 100 10.62 2.39 -16.16
C ILE A 100 10.00 1.32 -17.06
N GLY A 101 9.02 1.70 -17.84
CA GLY A 101 8.32 0.81 -18.77
C GLY A 101 7.23 1.55 -19.51
N GLU A 102 6.15 0.86 -19.86
CA GLU A 102 4.96 1.45 -20.48
C GLU A 102 4.33 2.53 -19.60
N ASN A 103 4.42 2.32 -18.30
CA ASN A 103 4.03 3.29 -17.29
C ASN A 103 5.25 3.69 -16.47
N PHE A 104 5.37 4.95 -16.14
CA PHE A 104 6.47 5.49 -15.37
C PHE A 104 6.05 5.79 -13.95
N ARG A 105 6.88 5.39 -12.97
CA ARG A 105 6.73 5.81 -11.58
C ARG A 105 8.07 6.12 -10.95
N PHE A 106 8.16 7.27 -10.34
CA PHE A 106 9.25 7.68 -9.45
C PHE A 106 8.72 7.86 -8.04
N ARG A 107 9.44 7.32 -7.05
CA ARG A 107 9.14 7.52 -5.64
C ARG A 107 10.43 7.75 -4.86
N ALA A 108 10.45 8.76 -4.01
CA ALA A 108 11.52 8.97 -3.04
C ALA A 108 10.92 9.17 -1.65
N GLU A 109 11.57 8.60 -0.65
CA GLU A 109 11.16 8.69 0.75
C GLU A 109 12.38 8.86 1.64
N HIS A 110 12.34 9.87 2.49
CA HIS A 110 13.28 10.07 3.59
C HIS A 110 12.58 9.81 4.90
N LEU A 111 13.06 8.86 5.69
CA LEU A 111 12.57 8.53 7.01
C LEU A 111 13.64 8.87 8.04
N GLN A 112 13.32 9.77 8.97
CA GLN A 112 14.18 10.16 10.08
C GLN A 112 13.60 9.66 11.39
N TYR A 113 14.35 8.84 12.13
CA TYR A 113 14.00 8.48 13.50
C TYR A 113 14.40 9.60 14.46
N LEU A 114 13.45 10.02 15.30
CA LEU A 114 13.64 11.11 16.25
C LEU A 114 13.91 10.57 17.65
N GLY A 115 14.95 11.09 18.29
CA GLY A 115 15.31 10.74 19.67
C GLY A 115 16.03 9.39 19.82
N ARG A 116 16.46 9.12 21.05
CA ARG A 116 17.23 7.93 21.40
C ARG A 116 16.42 6.62 21.39
N ILE A 117 15.13 6.68 21.58
CA ILE A 117 14.25 5.49 21.70
C ILE A 117 13.60 5.11 20.37
N SER A 118 13.77 5.94 19.34
CA SER A 118 13.28 5.70 17.95
C SER A 118 11.78 5.36 17.84
N ASN A 119 10.97 5.83 18.80
CA ASN A 119 9.52 5.63 18.76
C ASN A 119 8.83 6.64 17.84
N PHE A 120 9.42 7.83 17.68
CA PHE A 120 8.96 8.85 16.75
C PHE A 120 9.75 8.78 15.45
N ALA A 121 9.07 8.90 14.36
CA ALA A 121 9.67 8.98 13.04
C ALA A 121 8.99 10.07 12.22
N PHE A 122 9.81 10.91 11.61
CA PHE A 122 9.38 11.88 10.60
C PHE A 122 9.65 11.27 9.22
N THR A 123 8.69 11.39 8.31
CA THR A 123 8.85 10.89 6.95
C THR A 123 8.49 11.99 5.97
N LEU A 124 9.37 12.24 5.00
CA LEU A 124 9.08 13.03 3.81
C LEU A 124 9.03 12.09 2.62
N GLY A 125 8.02 12.22 1.79
CA GLY A 125 7.84 11.42 0.59
C GLY A 125 7.47 12.27 -0.62
N THR A 126 7.92 11.83 -1.78
CA THR A 126 7.43 12.33 -3.07
C THR A 126 7.18 11.16 -4.01
N GLN A 127 6.19 11.30 -4.85
CA GLN A 127 5.85 10.32 -5.87
C GLN A 127 5.39 11.05 -7.13
N PHE A 128 5.85 10.58 -8.27
CA PHE A 128 5.37 11.01 -9.58
C PHE A 128 5.04 9.77 -10.40
N ASP A 129 3.82 9.74 -10.93
CA ASP A 129 3.31 8.67 -11.79
C ASP A 129 2.87 9.25 -13.12
N GLN A 130 3.12 8.50 -14.18
CA GLN A 130 2.55 8.74 -15.50
C GLN A 130 2.02 7.41 -16.04
N PHE A 131 0.70 7.29 -16.13
CA PHE A 131 0.00 6.07 -16.49
C PHE A 131 -0.97 6.29 -17.64
N ASN A 132 -1.04 5.29 -18.52
CA ASN A 132 -2.14 5.14 -19.44
C ASN A 132 -3.30 4.43 -18.75
N ILE A 133 -4.46 5.07 -18.64
CA ILE A 133 -5.65 4.52 -17.98
C ILE A 133 -6.73 4.26 -19.00
N THR A 134 -7.17 3.01 -19.08
CA THR A 134 -8.34 2.63 -19.87
C THR A 134 -9.61 3.01 -19.12
N THR A 135 -10.52 3.70 -19.77
CA THR A 135 -11.85 3.99 -19.25
C THR A 135 -12.88 2.99 -19.79
N TYR A 136 -13.93 2.78 -19.01
CA TYR A 136 -14.95 1.76 -19.33
C TYR A 136 -16.34 2.39 -19.35
N ASN A 137 -17.17 1.90 -20.27
CA ASN A 137 -18.60 2.16 -20.31
C ASN A 137 -19.34 0.82 -20.35
N ASN A 138 -20.22 0.57 -19.39
CA ASN A 138 -20.92 -0.71 -19.25
C ASN A 138 -19.97 -1.93 -19.30
N TYR A 139 -18.87 -1.87 -18.53
CA TYR A 139 -17.83 -2.91 -18.45
C TYR A 139 -17.09 -3.19 -19.77
N LYS A 140 -17.19 -2.31 -20.77
CA LYS A 140 -16.45 -2.37 -22.02
C LYS A 140 -15.47 -1.22 -22.12
N GLU A 141 -14.29 -1.47 -22.63
CA GLU A 141 -13.32 -0.42 -22.92
C GLU A 141 -13.93 0.62 -23.86
N SER A 142 -13.83 1.89 -23.47
CA SER A 142 -14.46 2.99 -24.18
C SER A 142 -13.50 4.12 -24.54
N GLY A 143 -12.38 4.25 -23.83
CA GLY A 143 -11.41 5.30 -24.06
C GLY A 143 -10.07 5.03 -23.38
N LEU A 144 -9.09 5.86 -23.66
CA LEU A 144 -7.74 5.83 -23.08
C LEU A 144 -7.34 7.23 -22.67
N TYR A 145 -6.88 7.38 -21.42
CA TYR A 145 -6.41 8.63 -20.84
C TYR A 145 -4.95 8.52 -20.40
N ASP A 146 -4.21 9.58 -20.58
CA ASP A 146 -2.91 9.78 -19.97
C ASP A 146 -3.09 10.51 -18.64
N GLN A 147 -2.76 9.82 -17.54
CA GLN A 147 -2.82 10.38 -16.19
C GLN A 147 -1.42 10.73 -15.71
N SER A 148 -1.23 11.96 -15.28
CA SER A 148 -0.07 12.38 -14.50
C SER A 148 -0.49 12.65 -13.05
N TYR A 149 0.27 12.13 -12.10
CA TYR A 149 0.02 12.29 -10.67
C TYR A 149 1.30 12.65 -9.94
N LEU A 150 1.27 13.72 -9.16
CA LEU A 150 2.38 14.16 -8.32
C LEU A 150 1.90 14.27 -6.87
N LYS A 151 2.69 13.75 -5.94
CA LYS A 151 2.42 13.81 -4.51
C LYS A 151 3.65 14.25 -3.74
N PHE A 152 3.46 15.16 -2.79
CA PHE A 152 4.39 15.46 -1.70
C PHE A 152 3.71 15.14 -0.37
N ASP A 153 4.36 14.37 0.47
CA ASP A 153 3.78 13.86 1.72
C ASP A 153 4.77 14.06 2.87
N GLY A 154 4.32 14.70 3.94
CA GLY A 154 5.06 14.86 5.19
C GLY A 154 4.26 14.30 6.35
N LYS A 155 4.84 13.37 7.13
CA LYS A 155 4.13 12.73 8.25
C LYS A 155 5.00 12.50 9.45
N LEU A 156 4.39 12.61 10.63
CA LEU A 156 4.98 12.30 11.92
C LEU A 156 4.25 11.09 12.52
N GLY A 157 4.97 10.02 12.78
CA GLY A 157 4.45 8.78 13.33
C GLY A 157 5.05 8.46 14.69
N TYR A 158 4.24 7.91 15.58
CA TYR A 158 4.63 7.33 16.83
C TYR A 158 4.39 5.83 16.85
N SER A 159 5.43 5.04 17.05
CA SER A 159 5.35 3.58 17.14
C SER A 159 5.27 3.15 18.61
N THR A 160 4.09 2.68 19.04
CA THR A 160 3.88 2.20 20.42
C THR A 160 4.57 0.87 20.66
N ASN A 161 4.62 0.04 19.64
CA ASN A 161 5.35 -1.22 19.58
C ASN A 161 5.81 -1.45 18.13
N ARG A 162 6.47 -2.58 17.88
CA ARG A 162 7.01 -2.87 16.54
C ARG A 162 5.96 -2.97 15.42
N ASN A 163 4.71 -3.15 15.78
CA ASN A 163 3.66 -3.53 14.86
C ASN A 163 2.59 -2.46 14.71
N LEU A 164 2.55 -1.45 15.59
CA LEU A 164 1.52 -0.41 15.59
C LEU A 164 2.16 0.97 15.54
N THR A 165 1.81 1.74 14.53
CA THR A 165 2.19 3.14 14.35
C THR A 165 0.93 3.99 14.20
N ILE A 166 0.85 5.08 14.94
CA ILE A 166 -0.17 6.10 14.81
C ILE A 166 0.49 7.43 14.46
N GLY A 167 -0.18 8.30 13.74
CA GLY A 167 0.43 9.58 13.39
C GLY A 167 -0.48 10.51 12.64
N ILE A 168 0.10 11.65 12.31
CA ILE A 168 -0.52 12.71 11.53
C ILE A 168 0.35 13.05 10.33
N GLY A 169 -0.24 13.58 9.30
CA GLY A 169 0.49 14.02 8.12
C GLY A 169 -0.25 15.11 7.36
N SER A 170 0.48 15.68 6.41
CA SER A 170 -0.09 16.58 5.41
C SER A 170 0.45 16.21 4.05
N ARG A 171 -0.40 16.32 3.05
CA ARG A 171 -0.14 15.84 1.70
C ARG A 171 -0.64 16.88 0.69
N PHE A 172 0.21 17.20 -0.26
CA PHE A 172 -0.13 17.93 -1.47
C PHE A 172 -0.17 16.94 -2.63
N GLU A 173 -1.24 16.97 -3.40
CA GLU A 173 -1.46 16.11 -4.57
C GLU A 173 -1.81 16.99 -5.77
N TRP A 174 -1.28 16.63 -6.92
CA TRP A 174 -1.64 17.19 -8.21
C TRP A 174 -1.93 16.06 -9.17
N ILE A 175 -3.06 16.13 -9.84
CA ILE A 175 -3.50 15.14 -10.82
C ILE A 175 -3.90 15.83 -12.12
N LYS A 176 -3.55 15.22 -13.25
CA LYS A 176 -3.90 15.68 -14.57
C LYS A 176 -4.35 14.52 -15.43
N TYR A 177 -5.43 14.70 -16.18
CA TYR A 177 -5.93 13.77 -17.17
C TYR A 177 -5.97 14.39 -18.53
N ASN A 178 -5.41 13.72 -19.54
CA ASN A 178 -5.51 14.08 -20.94
C ASN A 178 -6.10 12.88 -21.72
N PRO A 179 -7.15 13.08 -22.55
CA PRO A 179 -7.69 12.02 -23.37
C PRO A 179 -6.75 11.71 -24.56
N ASN A 180 -6.35 10.45 -24.70
CA ASN A 180 -5.64 9.95 -25.88
C ASN A 180 -6.63 9.34 -26.88
N ILE A 181 -7.64 8.63 -26.36
CA ILE A 181 -8.77 8.12 -27.13
C ILE A 181 -10.02 8.56 -26.37
N ALA A 182 -10.81 9.42 -27.00
CA ALA A 182 -12.04 9.96 -26.43
C ALA A 182 -13.05 8.87 -26.12
N SER A 183 -13.64 8.95 -24.92
CA SER A 183 -14.78 8.13 -24.51
C SER A 183 -16.10 8.87 -24.74
N SER A 184 -17.21 8.25 -24.40
CA SER A 184 -18.53 8.90 -24.41
C SER A 184 -18.64 10.11 -23.48
N LEU A 185 -17.80 10.16 -22.44
CA LEU A 185 -17.58 11.32 -21.59
C LEU A 185 -16.12 11.75 -21.77
N GLU A 186 -15.91 12.81 -22.52
CA GLU A 186 -14.58 13.36 -22.77
C GLU A 186 -14.35 14.53 -21.84
N PHE A 187 -13.38 14.41 -20.92
CA PHE A 187 -12.92 15.47 -20.06
C PHE A 187 -11.39 15.58 -20.10
N GLU A 188 -10.92 16.79 -20.03
CA GLU A 188 -9.52 17.14 -19.92
C GLU A 188 -9.35 18.07 -18.73
N GLY A 189 -8.31 17.87 -17.92
CA GLY A 189 -8.10 18.81 -16.83
C GLY A 189 -7.09 18.38 -15.80
N LYS A 190 -6.93 19.26 -14.81
CA LYS A 190 -6.05 19.08 -13.66
C LYS A 190 -6.75 19.49 -12.38
N ASN A 191 -6.34 18.93 -11.26
CA ASN A 191 -6.77 19.36 -9.93
C ASN A 191 -5.61 19.27 -8.94
N ASN A 192 -5.64 20.15 -7.94
CA ASN A 192 -4.71 20.16 -6.83
C ASN A 192 -5.47 19.94 -5.53
N PHE A 193 -4.89 19.15 -4.63
CA PHE A 193 -5.47 18.87 -3.32
C PHE A 193 -4.44 19.15 -2.22
N LEU A 194 -4.88 19.84 -1.17
CA LEU A 194 -4.13 19.92 0.08
C LEU A 194 -4.92 19.22 1.17
N THR A 195 -4.30 18.23 1.79
CA THR A 195 -4.95 17.32 2.73
C THR A 195 -4.14 17.22 4.01
N SER A 196 -4.80 17.27 5.17
CA SER A 196 -4.22 16.78 6.42
C SER A 196 -4.91 15.50 6.83
N TYR A 197 -4.15 14.59 7.44
CA TYR A 197 -4.69 13.29 7.79
C TYR A 197 -4.12 12.75 9.10
N PHE A 198 -4.93 11.92 9.74
CA PHE A 198 -4.55 11.03 10.83
C PHE A 198 -4.47 9.61 10.30
N PHE A 199 -3.46 8.85 10.73
CA PHE A 199 -3.32 7.47 10.29
C PHE A 199 -3.02 6.49 11.42
N ILE A 200 -3.48 5.25 11.23
CA ILE A 200 -3.16 4.10 12.07
C ILE A 200 -2.66 2.99 11.14
N ARG A 201 -1.49 2.42 11.45
CA ARG A 201 -0.93 1.28 10.74
C ARG A 201 -0.53 0.20 11.72
N GLN A 202 -1.03 -0.99 11.48
CA GLN A 202 -0.65 -2.20 12.23
C GLN A 202 -0.27 -3.30 11.26
N ASN A 203 0.83 -3.99 11.53
CA ASN A 203 1.26 -5.12 10.72
C ASN A 203 1.90 -6.21 11.60
N THR A 204 1.20 -7.34 11.72
CA THR A 204 1.63 -8.53 12.46
C THR A 204 1.84 -9.74 11.56
N LEU A 205 1.87 -9.51 10.23
CA LEU A 205 2.03 -10.59 9.25
C LEU A 205 3.35 -11.33 9.45
N ASP A 206 3.32 -12.64 9.38
CA ASP A 206 4.50 -13.51 9.52
C ASP A 206 5.46 -13.39 8.33
N LYS A 207 4.96 -13.01 7.15
CA LYS A 207 5.73 -12.81 5.92
C LYS A 207 5.15 -11.65 5.10
N PRO A 208 5.99 -10.88 4.38
CA PRO A 208 5.51 -9.81 3.51
C PRO A 208 4.73 -10.34 2.29
N SER A 209 5.14 -11.49 1.75
CA SER A 209 4.47 -12.14 0.60
C SER A 209 3.88 -13.48 1.06
N TYR A 210 2.65 -13.74 0.66
CA TYR A 210 1.90 -14.96 1.00
C TYR A 210 1.89 -15.30 2.50
N PRO A 211 1.50 -14.35 3.37
CA PRO A 211 1.44 -14.58 4.82
C PRO A 211 0.49 -15.73 5.13
N LYS A 212 0.82 -16.53 6.14
CA LYS A 212 -0.04 -17.60 6.65
C LYS A 212 -0.77 -17.18 7.91
N ARG A 213 -0.25 -16.18 8.63
CA ARG A 213 -0.75 -15.76 9.92
C ARG A 213 -0.55 -14.27 10.13
N GLY A 214 -1.49 -13.66 10.84
CA GLY A 214 -1.40 -12.28 11.30
C GLY A 214 -2.46 -11.38 10.67
N ILE A 215 -2.43 -10.13 11.08
CA ILE A 215 -3.31 -9.08 10.59
C ILE A 215 -2.51 -7.88 10.10
N LYS A 216 -3.08 -7.15 9.17
CA LYS A 216 -2.60 -5.85 8.73
C LYS A 216 -3.79 -4.89 8.72
N ILE A 217 -3.58 -3.70 9.27
CA ILE A 217 -4.55 -2.62 9.29
C ILE A 217 -3.85 -1.37 8.76
N ASP A 218 -4.45 -0.74 7.79
CA ASP A 218 -4.11 0.60 7.31
C ASP A 218 -5.40 1.43 7.35
N ALA A 219 -5.46 2.44 8.21
CA ALA A 219 -6.59 3.34 8.33
C ALA A 219 -6.11 4.78 8.24
N GLU A 220 -6.84 5.61 7.51
CA GLU A 220 -6.52 7.01 7.31
C GLU A 220 -7.83 7.82 7.34
N ALA A 221 -7.83 8.92 8.08
CA ALA A 221 -8.93 9.87 8.14
C ALA A 221 -8.39 11.24 7.72
N ASP A 222 -8.90 11.74 6.63
CA ASP A 222 -8.40 12.88 5.88
C ASP A 222 -9.38 14.06 5.97
N TRP A 223 -8.83 15.25 5.95
CA TRP A 223 -9.53 16.49 5.67
C TRP A 223 -8.87 17.17 4.47
N VAL A 224 -9.60 17.25 3.36
CA VAL A 224 -9.19 17.93 2.14
C VAL A 224 -9.66 19.37 2.22
N TYR A 225 -8.72 20.33 2.34
CA TYR A 225 -9.03 21.74 2.57
C TYR A 225 -9.26 22.49 1.29
N THR A 226 -8.41 22.24 0.29
CA THR A 226 -8.32 23.04 -0.91
C THR A 226 -8.37 22.13 -2.10
N GLN A 227 -9.18 22.51 -3.04
CA GLN A 227 -9.23 21.97 -4.38
C GLN A 227 -9.11 23.13 -5.35
N ASN A 228 -8.43 22.90 -6.45
CA ASN A 228 -8.33 23.90 -7.54
C ASN A 228 -8.43 23.13 -8.85
N ALA A 229 -9.68 22.91 -9.25
CA ALA A 229 -10.03 22.16 -10.44
C ALA A 229 -10.09 23.05 -11.67
N ASP A 230 -9.33 22.69 -12.68
CA ASP A 230 -9.37 23.31 -14.02
C ASP A 230 -9.68 22.18 -15.00
N VAL A 231 -10.97 21.99 -15.29
CA VAL A 231 -11.48 20.85 -16.06
C VAL A 231 -12.42 21.30 -17.16
N VAL A 232 -12.20 20.81 -18.36
CA VAL A 232 -13.04 21.04 -19.54
C VAL A 232 -13.72 19.74 -19.90
N VAL A 233 -15.06 19.76 -20.05
CA VAL A 233 -15.87 18.63 -20.52
C VAL A 233 -16.40 18.94 -21.91
N HIS A 234 -16.06 18.12 -22.89
CA HIS A 234 -16.29 18.44 -24.30
C HIS A 234 -17.70 18.08 -24.85
N GLN A 235 -18.53 17.34 -24.10
CA GLN A 235 -19.75 16.75 -24.65
C GLN A 235 -21.09 17.10 -23.96
N THR A 236 -21.14 18.03 -23.01
CA THR A 236 -22.43 18.43 -22.42
C THR A 236 -22.65 19.94 -22.48
N PRO A 237 -23.81 20.40 -23.01
CA PRO A 237 -24.15 21.82 -23.06
C PRO A 237 -24.63 22.36 -21.69
N THR A 238 -24.51 21.64 -20.60
CA THR A 238 -24.89 22.07 -19.26
C THR A 238 -23.72 22.83 -18.61
N SER A 239 -24.02 23.98 -18.03
CA SER A 239 -23.06 24.83 -17.33
C SER A 239 -22.13 24.03 -16.40
N LEU A 240 -20.85 24.03 -16.68
CA LEU A 240 -19.77 23.31 -15.98
C LEU A 240 -19.65 23.67 -14.48
N ASP A 241 -20.14 24.84 -14.09
CA ASP A 241 -20.10 25.33 -12.71
C ASP A 241 -20.85 24.44 -11.69
N SER A 242 -21.65 23.47 -12.18
CA SER A 242 -22.38 22.53 -11.33
C SER A 242 -21.74 21.14 -11.18
N VAL A 243 -20.63 20.87 -11.89
CA VAL A 243 -20.04 19.53 -11.98
C VAL A 243 -18.83 19.36 -11.05
N PHE A 244 -18.18 20.45 -10.66
CA PHE A 244 -17.00 20.43 -9.81
C PHE A 244 -17.16 21.38 -8.62
N SER A 245 -17.28 20.81 -7.41
CA SER A 245 -17.21 21.60 -6.19
C SER A 245 -15.76 21.68 -5.71
N GLU A 246 -15.36 22.87 -5.27
CA GLU A 246 -14.08 23.13 -4.59
C GLU A 246 -14.22 23.08 -3.07
N ASP A 247 -15.41 22.72 -2.56
CA ASP A 247 -15.68 22.68 -1.13
C ASP A 247 -14.80 21.68 -0.39
N PRO A 248 -14.35 22.01 0.82
CA PRO A 248 -13.64 21.07 1.68
C PRO A 248 -14.49 19.85 2.01
N TYR A 249 -13.88 18.68 2.06
CA TYR A 249 -14.57 17.44 2.40
C TYR A 249 -13.71 16.52 3.26
N GLY A 250 -14.37 15.62 4.00
CA GLY A 250 -13.73 14.57 4.76
C GLY A 250 -13.58 13.29 3.93
N ARG A 251 -12.49 12.55 4.11
CA ARG A 251 -12.27 11.25 3.49
C ARG A 251 -11.83 10.24 4.54
N VAL A 252 -12.30 9.03 4.43
CA VAL A 252 -11.82 7.89 5.23
C VAL A 252 -11.39 6.77 4.30
N LEU A 253 -10.20 6.25 4.55
CA LEU A 253 -9.65 5.08 3.89
C LEU A 253 -9.42 3.99 4.94
N PHE A 254 -9.82 2.78 4.64
CA PHE A 254 -9.64 1.64 5.53
C PHE A 254 -9.27 0.39 4.73
N ASN A 255 -8.21 -0.30 5.16
CA ASN A 255 -7.84 -1.62 4.67
C ASN A 255 -7.51 -2.52 5.87
N PHE A 256 -8.19 -3.64 5.94
CA PHE A 256 -7.96 -4.69 6.91
C PHE A 256 -7.68 -6.00 6.20
N GLU A 257 -6.60 -6.65 6.54
CA GLU A 257 -6.23 -7.98 6.05
C GLU A 257 -6.02 -8.93 7.22
N SER A 258 -6.57 -10.13 7.12
CA SER A 258 -6.39 -11.19 8.11
C SER A 258 -6.04 -12.51 7.43
N TYR A 259 -5.07 -13.20 8.00
CA TYR A 259 -4.60 -14.49 7.52
C TYR A 259 -4.62 -15.49 8.68
N SER A 260 -5.35 -16.59 8.51
CA SER A 260 -5.50 -17.64 9.51
C SER A 260 -5.14 -19.01 8.93
N PRO A 261 -4.16 -19.73 9.51
CA PRO A 261 -3.77 -21.04 9.00
C PRO A 261 -4.85 -22.08 9.26
N VAL A 262 -5.12 -22.92 8.26
CA VAL A 262 -6.02 -24.08 8.34
C VAL A 262 -5.23 -25.32 7.97
N GLY A 263 -4.98 -26.16 8.95
CA GLY A 263 -4.10 -27.31 8.78
C GLY A 263 -2.66 -26.91 8.41
N ARG A 264 -1.95 -27.79 7.74
CA ARG A 264 -0.53 -27.56 7.38
C ARG A 264 -0.35 -26.72 6.12
N ARG A 265 -1.28 -26.79 5.18
CA ARG A 265 -1.16 -26.22 3.81
C ARG A 265 -2.20 -25.17 3.47
N GLY A 266 -3.27 -25.06 4.26
CA GLY A 266 -4.36 -24.13 4.02
C GLY A 266 -4.16 -22.80 4.76
N THR A 267 -4.71 -21.71 4.19
CA THR A 267 -4.81 -20.39 4.83
C THR A 267 -6.13 -19.76 4.41
N ILE A 268 -6.92 -19.33 5.37
CA ILE A 268 -8.09 -18.47 5.14
C ILE A 268 -7.59 -17.03 5.06
N LEU A 269 -8.11 -16.29 4.09
CA LEU A 269 -7.85 -14.89 3.88
C LEU A 269 -9.17 -14.13 4.07
N ALA A 270 -9.15 -13.06 4.84
CA ALA A 270 -10.24 -12.11 4.92
C ALA A 270 -9.68 -10.70 4.69
N ASN A 271 -10.34 -9.94 3.85
CA ASN A 271 -9.98 -8.56 3.57
C ASN A 271 -11.22 -7.69 3.58
N ILE A 272 -11.08 -6.49 4.14
CA ILE A 272 -12.09 -5.45 4.11
C ILE A 272 -11.40 -4.19 3.61
N GLN A 273 -11.92 -3.60 2.56
CA GLN A 273 -11.47 -2.31 2.05
C GLN A 273 -12.65 -1.35 2.02
N ALA A 274 -12.42 -0.11 2.44
CA ALA A 274 -13.43 0.92 2.36
C ALA A 274 -12.80 2.27 2.03
N GLY A 275 -13.48 3.02 1.19
CA GLY A 275 -13.18 4.39 0.85
C GLY A 275 -14.46 5.21 0.88
N ILE A 276 -14.48 6.30 1.64
CA ILE A 276 -15.69 7.12 1.83
C ILE A 276 -15.28 8.59 1.79
N ASN A 277 -15.91 9.36 0.90
CA ASN A 277 -15.84 10.80 0.87
C ASN A 277 -17.14 11.37 1.49
N PHE A 278 -17.01 12.17 2.54
CA PHE A 278 -18.10 12.81 3.26
C PHE A 278 -18.24 14.26 2.83
N ASN A 279 -19.44 14.74 2.67
CA ASN A 279 -19.73 16.09 2.18
C ASN A 279 -19.09 16.36 0.81
N TYR A 280 -19.08 15.32 -0.02
CA TYR A 280 -18.42 15.31 -1.31
C TYR A 280 -19.45 15.64 -2.40
N GLN A 281 -19.20 16.70 -3.14
CA GLN A 281 -19.97 17.05 -4.32
C GLN A 281 -19.12 16.69 -5.55
N ASN A 282 -19.69 16.00 -6.48
CA ASN A 282 -19.10 15.42 -7.70
C ASN A 282 -17.72 16.00 -8.10
N ASN A 283 -16.66 15.27 -7.77
CA ASN A 283 -15.32 15.59 -8.21
C ASN A 283 -14.67 14.30 -8.77
N ILE A 284 -14.82 14.10 -10.05
CA ILE A 284 -14.41 12.90 -10.78
C ILE A 284 -12.93 12.53 -10.55
N MET A 285 -12.08 13.52 -10.20
CA MET A 285 -10.64 13.31 -10.08
C MET A 285 -10.19 12.75 -8.72
N ASN A 286 -11.07 12.68 -7.72
CA ASN A 286 -10.72 12.20 -6.38
C ASN A 286 -11.69 11.14 -5.83
N GLU A 287 -12.36 10.44 -6.70
CA GLU A 287 -13.15 9.27 -6.37
C GLU A 287 -12.28 8.03 -6.19
N PHE A 288 -12.85 6.99 -5.62
CA PHE A 288 -12.19 5.70 -5.48
C PHE A 288 -12.29 4.92 -6.78
N SER A 289 -11.15 4.55 -7.34
CA SER A 289 -11.04 3.64 -8.48
C SER A 289 -11.32 2.21 -8.05
N ILE A 290 -12.10 1.46 -8.80
CA ILE A 290 -12.51 0.09 -8.44
C ILE A 290 -12.13 -0.89 -9.54
N GLY A 291 -11.47 -1.98 -9.13
CA GLY A 291 -11.11 -3.10 -10.00
C GLY A 291 -9.77 -3.73 -9.65
N GLY A 292 -9.34 -4.70 -10.44
CA GLY A 292 -8.07 -5.39 -10.31
C GLY A 292 -7.88 -6.26 -9.07
N LEU A 293 -6.81 -7.03 -9.05
CA LEU A 293 -6.42 -7.87 -7.90
C LEU A 293 -5.32 -7.23 -7.06
N THR A 294 -4.62 -6.24 -7.60
CA THR A 294 -3.49 -5.55 -6.97
C THR A 294 -3.67 -4.04 -7.13
N PRO A 295 -3.60 -3.25 -6.05
CA PRO A 295 -3.75 -1.81 -6.16
C PRO A 295 -2.56 -1.21 -6.92
N LEU A 296 -2.81 -0.46 -7.98
CA LEU A 296 -1.82 0.22 -8.81
C LEU A 296 -1.88 1.73 -8.65
N PHE A 297 -3.07 2.26 -8.38
CA PHE A 297 -3.32 3.69 -8.25
C PHE A 297 -3.48 4.14 -6.81
N HIS A 298 -3.39 5.43 -6.63
CA HIS A 298 -3.87 6.11 -5.44
C HIS A 298 -5.41 5.96 -5.36
N ASN A 299 -5.94 5.73 -4.17
CA ASN A 299 -7.39 5.54 -3.92
C ASN A 299 -8.02 4.35 -4.66
N GLU A 300 -7.27 3.30 -4.94
CA GLU A 300 -7.82 2.11 -5.58
C GLU A 300 -8.34 1.10 -4.56
N ILE A 301 -9.56 0.62 -4.79
CA ILE A 301 -10.19 -0.48 -4.08
C ILE A 301 -10.17 -1.70 -5.01
N THR A 302 -9.43 -2.71 -4.62
CA THR A 302 -9.30 -3.91 -5.44
C THR A 302 -10.58 -4.73 -5.45
N PHE A 303 -10.98 -5.24 -6.63
CA PHE A 303 -12.17 -6.07 -6.78
C PHE A 303 -11.92 -7.18 -7.79
N ALA A 304 -12.01 -8.43 -7.34
CA ALA A 304 -11.86 -9.58 -8.21
C ALA A 304 -13.08 -9.71 -9.14
N GLY A 305 -12.84 -9.77 -10.44
CA GLY A 305 -13.89 -9.88 -11.47
C GLY A 305 -14.00 -8.67 -12.37
N LEU A 306 -13.29 -7.57 -12.06
CA LEU A 306 -13.20 -6.39 -12.90
C LEU A 306 -11.74 -6.03 -13.17
N ARG A 307 -11.47 -5.34 -14.26
CA ARG A 307 -10.16 -4.73 -14.53
C ARG A 307 -9.99 -3.46 -13.72
N GLU A 308 -8.76 -3.04 -13.52
CA GLU A 308 -8.39 -1.81 -12.83
C GLU A 308 -9.08 -0.60 -13.45
N GLY A 309 -9.61 0.30 -12.61
CA GLY A 309 -10.28 1.51 -13.09
C GLY A 309 -11.58 1.29 -13.85
N THR A 310 -12.24 0.13 -13.69
CA THR A 310 -13.49 -0.17 -14.41
C THR A 310 -14.58 0.85 -14.10
N PHE A 311 -14.64 1.36 -12.87
CA PHE A 311 -15.50 2.49 -12.52
C PHE A 311 -14.96 3.22 -11.27
N TYR A 312 -15.55 4.38 -10.99
CA TYR A 312 -15.20 5.26 -9.89
C TYR A 312 -16.40 5.51 -9.01
N SER A 313 -16.19 5.67 -7.70
CA SER A 313 -17.27 5.90 -6.74
C SER A 313 -16.80 6.78 -5.58
N PRO A 314 -17.64 7.72 -5.09
CA PRO A 314 -17.33 8.53 -3.91
C PRO A 314 -17.42 7.73 -2.60
N SER A 315 -18.11 6.60 -2.59
CA SER A 315 -18.23 5.73 -1.41
C SER A 315 -18.24 4.27 -1.81
N VAL A 316 -17.35 3.48 -1.22
CA VAL A 316 -17.17 2.07 -1.53
C VAL A 316 -16.79 1.29 -0.29
N ALA A 317 -17.34 0.09 -0.13
CA ALA A 317 -16.96 -0.89 0.87
C ALA A 317 -16.90 -2.28 0.22
N GLU A 318 -15.76 -2.94 0.32
CA GLU A 318 -15.50 -4.27 -0.23
C GLU A 318 -15.19 -5.26 0.88
N PHE A 319 -15.78 -6.43 0.81
CA PHE A 319 -15.54 -7.58 1.68
C PHE A 319 -15.10 -8.76 0.83
N ARG A 320 -13.93 -9.29 1.14
CA ARG A 320 -13.34 -10.43 0.42
C ARG A 320 -13.02 -11.56 1.37
N LEU A 321 -13.45 -12.75 0.99
CA LEU A 321 -13.05 -13.99 1.61
C LEU A 321 -12.28 -14.85 0.61
N GLY A 322 -11.27 -15.54 1.08
CA GLY A 322 -10.49 -16.44 0.23
C GLY A 322 -9.92 -17.62 0.98
N TYR A 323 -9.59 -18.64 0.21
CA TYR A 323 -8.87 -19.80 0.70
C TYR A 323 -7.67 -20.05 -0.20
N ARG A 324 -6.48 -20.07 0.40
CA ARG A 324 -5.23 -20.38 -0.27
C ARG A 324 -4.69 -21.72 0.17
N TYR A 325 -4.48 -22.60 -0.79
CA TYR A 325 -3.88 -23.91 -0.60
C TYR A 325 -2.45 -23.92 -1.14
N GLN A 326 -1.49 -24.30 -0.28
CA GLN A 326 -0.09 -24.49 -0.67
C GLN A 326 0.07 -25.87 -1.31
N MET A 327 0.17 -25.94 -2.64
CA MET A 327 0.35 -27.20 -3.39
C MET A 327 1.76 -27.73 -3.20
N PHE A 328 2.77 -26.86 -3.41
CA PHE A 328 4.20 -27.15 -3.24
C PHE A 328 4.86 -26.00 -2.49
N THR A 329 6.16 -26.08 -2.21
CA THR A 329 6.91 -25.11 -1.40
C THR A 329 6.68 -23.66 -1.82
N ASN A 330 6.66 -23.39 -3.14
CA ASN A 330 6.51 -22.06 -3.71
C ASN A 330 5.27 -21.91 -4.59
N THR A 331 4.34 -22.88 -4.54
CA THR A 331 3.18 -22.93 -5.44
C THR A 331 1.90 -22.88 -4.65
N TYR A 332 0.99 -21.99 -5.02
CA TYR A 332 -0.28 -21.78 -4.33
C TYR A 332 -1.44 -21.76 -5.31
N LEU A 333 -2.56 -22.26 -4.87
CA LEU A 333 -3.86 -22.05 -5.52
C LEU A 333 -4.73 -21.26 -4.55
N THR A 334 -5.28 -20.14 -5.01
CA THR A 334 -6.10 -19.25 -4.18
C THR A 334 -7.44 -19.01 -4.84
N ALA A 335 -8.52 -19.38 -4.15
CA ALA A 335 -9.88 -19.01 -4.51
C ALA A 335 -10.32 -17.80 -3.68
N ARG A 336 -10.99 -16.82 -4.31
CA ARG A 336 -11.51 -15.60 -3.66
C ARG A 336 -12.93 -15.35 -4.10
N ALA A 337 -13.77 -14.88 -3.17
CA ALA A 337 -15.07 -14.31 -3.44
C ALA A 337 -15.17 -12.96 -2.75
N ASN A 338 -15.72 -11.99 -3.41
CA ASN A 338 -15.89 -10.65 -2.87
C ASN A 338 -17.26 -10.08 -3.20
N ILE A 339 -17.75 -9.25 -2.30
CA ILE A 339 -18.93 -8.42 -2.45
C ILE A 339 -18.54 -6.97 -2.21
N LEU A 340 -19.04 -6.08 -3.03
CA LEU A 340 -18.74 -4.65 -2.99
C LEU A 340 -20.05 -3.87 -3.00
N PHE A 341 -20.12 -2.88 -2.12
CA PHE A 341 -21.17 -1.89 -2.04
C PHE A 341 -20.61 -0.54 -2.45
N ASN A 342 -21.24 0.15 -3.38
CA ASN A 342 -20.82 1.48 -3.81
C ASN A 342 -21.98 2.47 -3.85
N ASN A 343 -21.66 3.75 -3.95
CA ASN A 343 -22.64 4.84 -4.03
C ASN A 343 -23.65 4.86 -2.86
N PHE A 344 -23.24 4.48 -1.65
CA PHE A 344 -24.14 4.43 -0.49
C PHE A 344 -24.17 5.72 0.33
N ILE A 345 -23.38 6.73 -0.01
CA ILE A 345 -23.40 8.06 0.58
C ILE A 345 -23.69 9.09 -0.51
N SER A 346 -24.66 9.97 -0.26
CA SER A 346 -24.89 11.17 -1.04
C SER A 346 -24.66 12.41 -0.17
N THR A 347 -24.58 13.60 -0.78
CA THR A 347 -24.47 14.88 -0.07
C THR A 347 -25.60 15.15 0.91
N SER A 348 -26.77 14.56 0.68
CA SER A 348 -27.97 14.81 1.49
C SER A 348 -28.38 13.65 2.39
N SER A 349 -27.81 12.46 2.23
CA SER A 349 -28.27 11.27 2.94
C SER A 349 -27.14 10.26 3.19
N PHE A 350 -27.07 9.78 4.44
CA PHE A 350 -26.33 8.59 4.80
C PHE A 350 -27.17 7.36 4.44
N PHE A 351 -26.56 6.39 3.74
CA PHE A 351 -27.19 5.14 3.31
C PHE A 351 -28.41 5.30 2.38
N ILE A 352 -28.12 5.69 1.15
CA ILE A 352 -29.00 5.42 0.01
C ILE A 352 -28.83 3.96 -0.40
N ASN A 353 -29.75 3.42 -1.20
CA ASN A 353 -29.63 2.05 -1.72
C ASN A 353 -28.31 1.89 -2.48
N PRO A 354 -27.35 1.09 -2.00
CA PRO A 354 -26.08 0.91 -2.66
C PRO A 354 -26.24 0.06 -3.93
N ASP A 355 -25.39 0.33 -4.91
CA ASP A 355 -25.14 -0.64 -5.97
C ASP A 355 -24.29 -1.76 -5.41
N VAL A 356 -24.68 -3.01 -5.68
CA VAL A 356 -24.00 -4.19 -5.16
C VAL A 356 -23.34 -4.97 -6.29
N LEU A 357 -22.05 -5.27 -6.12
CA LEU A 357 -21.30 -6.09 -7.06
C LEU A 357 -20.80 -7.35 -6.35
N SER A 358 -20.79 -8.47 -7.07
CA SER A 358 -20.20 -9.73 -6.61
C SER A 358 -19.21 -10.26 -7.64
N GLY A 359 -18.07 -10.75 -7.13
CA GLY A 359 -17.00 -11.21 -7.99
C GLY A 359 -16.23 -12.38 -7.39
N TYR A 360 -15.58 -13.13 -8.28
CA TYR A 360 -14.86 -14.35 -7.93
C TYR A 360 -13.54 -14.39 -8.68
N ALA A 361 -12.52 -14.97 -8.05
CA ALA A 361 -11.25 -15.23 -8.69
C ALA A 361 -10.65 -16.56 -8.27
N LEU A 362 -10.04 -17.25 -9.22
CA LEU A 362 -9.17 -18.38 -8.98
C LEU A 362 -7.77 -18.03 -9.49
N THR A 363 -6.79 -17.99 -8.60
CA THR A 363 -5.42 -17.59 -8.90
C THR A 363 -4.46 -18.75 -8.67
N PHE A 364 -3.70 -19.11 -9.69
CA PHE A 364 -2.52 -19.94 -9.57
C PHE A 364 -1.30 -19.06 -9.38
N THR A 365 -0.46 -19.38 -8.38
CA THR A 365 0.73 -18.61 -8.06
C THR A 365 1.94 -19.52 -7.98
N TYR A 366 3.03 -19.10 -8.65
CA TYR A 366 4.36 -19.68 -8.50
C TYR A 366 5.36 -18.61 -8.09
N ASN A 367 5.93 -18.74 -6.90
CA ASN A 367 6.89 -17.76 -6.36
C ASN A 367 8.33 -18.19 -6.70
N PHE A 368 9.03 -17.41 -7.52
CA PHE A 368 10.39 -17.66 -7.98
C PHE A 368 11.31 -16.47 -7.67
N ALA A 369 12.56 -16.52 -8.15
CA ALA A 369 13.59 -15.55 -7.75
C ALA A 369 13.30 -14.10 -8.15
N LEU A 370 12.58 -13.86 -9.25
CA LEU A 370 12.20 -12.51 -9.71
C LEU A 370 10.89 -12.01 -9.10
N GLY A 371 10.24 -12.80 -8.24
CA GLY A 371 8.96 -12.51 -7.64
C GLY A 371 7.89 -13.53 -8.00
N PRO A 372 6.63 -13.32 -7.65
CA PRO A 372 5.54 -14.22 -7.99
C PRO A 372 5.14 -14.11 -9.47
N LEU A 373 4.82 -15.25 -10.07
CA LEU A 373 4.00 -15.36 -11.26
C LEU A 373 2.59 -15.71 -10.80
N GLU A 374 1.62 -14.88 -11.11
CA GLU A 374 0.22 -15.10 -10.82
C GLU A 374 -0.60 -15.14 -12.10
N VAL A 375 -1.37 -16.18 -12.26
CA VAL A 375 -2.34 -16.32 -13.35
C VAL A 375 -3.71 -16.51 -12.73
N SER A 376 -4.64 -15.64 -13.05
CA SER A 376 -5.98 -15.63 -12.49
C SER A 376 -7.05 -15.69 -13.55
N ALA A 377 -8.11 -16.41 -13.25
CA ALA A 377 -9.39 -16.30 -13.91
C ALA A 377 -10.37 -15.61 -12.97
N MET A 378 -10.99 -14.54 -13.42
CA MET A 378 -11.90 -13.70 -12.65
C MET A 378 -13.27 -13.66 -13.30
N TYR A 379 -14.32 -13.55 -12.49
CA TYR A 379 -15.69 -13.41 -12.95
C TYR A 379 -16.46 -12.43 -12.07
N CYS A 380 -17.28 -11.58 -12.68
CA CYS A 380 -18.19 -10.67 -11.99
C CYS A 380 -19.62 -10.93 -12.48
N ASP A 381 -20.58 -11.06 -11.54
CA ASP A 381 -21.97 -11.37 -11.84
C ASP A 381 -22.65 -10.27 -12.67
N GLN A 382 -22.27 -9.00 -12.44
CA GLN A 382 -22.86 -7.85 -13.14
C GLN A 382 -22.32 -7.71 -14.57
N SER A 383 -21.02 -7.92 -14.77
CA SER A 383 -20.41 -7.86 -16.11
C SER A 383 -20.68 -9.12 -16.93
N ARG A 384 -20.98 -10.26 -16.28
CA ARG A 384 -21.17 -11.60 -16.86
C ARG A 384 -20.02 -12.03 -17.78
N ARG A 385 -18.79 -11.64 -17.43
CA ARG A 385 -17.58 -11.93 -18.21
C ARG A 385 -16.56 -12.64 -17.38
N VAL A 386 -15.86 -13.57 -18.02
CA VAL A 386 -14.64 -14.16 -17.48
C VAL A 386 -13.47 -13.37 -18.04
N ILE A 387 -12.60 -12.90 -17.15
CA ILE A 387 -11.42 -12.10 -17.47
C ILE A 387 -10.20 -12.87 -17.01
N GLY A 388 -9.21 -13.02 -17.89
CA GLY A 388 -7.87 -13.48 -17.54
C GLY A 388 -7.09 -12.33 -16.87
N TYR A 389 -6.15 -12.65 -15.99
CA TYR A 389 -5.27 -11.68 -15.38
C TYR A 389 -3.91 -12.32 -15.12
N VAL A 390 -2.85 -11.67 -15.56
CA VAL A 390 -1.48 -12.13 -15.38
C VAL A 390 -0.67 -11.05 -14.69
N ASN A 391 0.01 -11.44 -13.62
CA ASN A 391 0.93 -10.58 -12.89
C ASN A 391 2.25 -11.31 -12.67
N ILE A 392 3.38 -10.66 -12.95
CA ILE A 392 4.73 -11.20 -12.76
C ILE A 392 5.56 -10.18 -11.99
N GLY A 393 6.26 -10.63 -10.96
CA GLY A 393 7.08 -9.77 -10.13
C GLY A 393 6.31 -9.16 -8.96
N ILE A 394 6.98 -8.30 -8.20
CA ILE A 394 6.42 -7.65 -7.02
C ILE A 394 5.84 -6.31 -7.46
N PRO A 395 4.55 -6.04 -7.24
CA PRO A 395 3.97 -4.73 -7.47
C PRO A 395 4.60 -3.71 -6.49
N PHE A 396 4.67 -2.45 -6.90
CA PHE A 396 5.35 -1.38 -6.15
C PHE A 396 4.53 -0.09 -6.12
#